data_1cae29650aa44d94ce74c7176d203270
#
_entry.id   1cae29650aa44d94ce74c7176d203270
#
_cell.length_a   1.000
_cell.length_b   1.000
_cell.length_c   1.000
_cell.angle_alpha   90.00
_cell.angle_beta   90.00
_cell.angle_gamma   90.00
#
_symmetry.space_group_name_H-M   'P 1'
#
loop_
_entity.id
_entity.type
_entity.pdbx_description
1 polymer ?
#
loop_
_entity_poly.entity_id
_entity_poly.type
_entity_poly.pdbx_seq_one_letter_code
_entity_poly.pdbx_strand_id
1 'polypeptide(L)'
;MENRERLGSRLGFIMLSAGCAIGCGNVWKFPWMCGQNGGGSFMLIYVICLIVLGLPTMIMEFSVGRAAQTSPLYMYRKLSGGRGKWNLWGIVCLIGNIALIAFYAVVSGWILYYFVKFLTGQNQDFGFEKMITTPSVNVTYLLVTLLIAFVILSFHLQGGLERITKYMMSALIVLMLVLAVHSFTLPGAGEGLSFYLIPHFSKITGSVVVGAMNQAFFTLSVGMGGMAIFGSYVGKDRSLMGESIHIIILDTLVAVIAGIIIFPACFTYDVEVTAGPSLLFDTIDRKSTRLNSSHPK
;
A
#
# COMPACT_ATOMS: atom_id res chain seq x y z
N MET A 1 30.71 -18.28 -3.35
CA MET A 1 29.38 -17.63 -3.43
C MET A 1 28.92 -17.42 -1.99
N GLU A 2 28.96 -16.19 -1.49
CA GLU A 2 28.41 -15.90 -0.19
C GLU A 2 26.94 -16.34 -0.19
N ASN A 3 26.57 -17.20 0.74
CA ASN A 3 25.18 -17.59 0.93
C ASN A 3 24.41 -16.35 1.35
N ARG A 4 23.54 -15.87 0.45
CA ARG A 4 22.63 -14.75 0.75
C ARG A 4 21.83 -15.10 2.00
N GLU A 5 21.67 -14.14 2.92
CA GLU A 5 20.82 -14.30 4.10
C GLU A 5 19.45 -14.83 3.68
N ARG A 6 18.92 -15.83 4.40
CA ARG A 6 17.59 -16.38 4.17
C ARG A 6 16.66 -15.84 5.23
N LEU A 7 15.40 -15.65 4.89
CA LEU A 7 14.37 -15.29 5.87
C LEU A 7 14.14 -16.47 6.83
N GLY A 8 13.99 -16.15 8.11
CA GLY A 8 13.96 -17.16 9.17
C GLY A 8 12.69 -18.03 9.18
N SER A 9 11.55 -17.51 8.68
CA SER A 9 10.29 -18.22 8.68
C SER A 9 9.46 -17.97 7.42
N ARG A 10 8.53 -18.90 7.10
CA ARG A 10 7.56 -18.73 6.01
C ARG A 10 6.65 -17.54 6.30
N LEU A 11 6.16 -17.44 7.53
CA LEU A 11 5.31 -16.33 7.93
C LEU A 11 6.05 -15.00 7.83
N GLY A 12 7.35 -14.96 8.21
CA GLY A 12 8.20 -13.78 8.04
C GLY A 12 8.33 -13.36 6.58
N PHE A 13 8.54 -14.31 5.67
CA PHE A 13 8.57 -14.03 4.23
C PHE A 13 7.24 -13.45 3.73
N ILE A 14 6.11 -14.09 4.05
CA ILE A 14 4.78 -13.61 3.62
C ILE A 14 4.51 -12.21 4.19
N MET A 15 4.75 -12.00 5.48
CA MET A 15 4.52 -10.71 6.12
C MET A 15 5.44 -9.61 5.60
N LEU A 16 6.69 -9.92 5.31
CA LEU A 16 7.64 -8.95 4.75
C LEU A 16 7.28 -8.60 3.30
N SER A 17 7.00 -9.61 2.46
CA SER A 17 6.60 -9.38 1.06
C SER A 17 5.23 -8.72 0.96
N ALA A 18 4.27 -9.15 1.79
CA ALA A 18 2.98 -8.50 1.90
C ALA A 18 3.12 -7.06 2.45
N GLY A 19 4.01 -6.83 3.42
CA GLY A 19 4.30 -5.48 3.93
C GLY A 19 4.93 -4.55 2.91
N CYS A 20 5.59 -5.07 1.87
CA CYS A 20 6.04 -4.29 0.72
C CYS A 20 4.87 -3.93 -0.22
N ALA A 21 3.90 -4.84 -0.38
CA ALA A 21 2.70 -4.61 -1.17
C ALA A 21 1.70 -3.74 -0.39
N ILE A 22 1.41 -4.11 0.88
CA ILE A 22 0.46 -3.42 1.75
C ILE A 22 1.09 -2.14 2.31
N GLY A 23 0.65 -1.01 1.81
CA GLY A 23 1.10 0.30 2.23
C GLY A 23 0.04 1.37 1.98
N CYS A 24 0.49 2.59 1.71
CA CYS A 24 -0.39 3.69 1.31
C CYS A 24 -1.19 3.36 0.04
N GLY A 25 -0.72 2.40 -0.77
CA GLY A 25 -1.42 1.90 -1.94
C GLY A 25 -2.80 1.32 -1.63
N ASN A 26 -2.93 0.59 -0.53
CA ASN A 26 -4.17 -0.05 -0.11
C ASN A 26 -5.03 0.84 0.78
N VAL A 27 -4.40 1.50 1.75
CA VAL A 27 -5.15 2.25 2.78
C VAL A 27 -5.58 3.62 2.28
N TRP A 28 -4.80 4.24 1.40
CA TRP A 28 -5.01 5.60 0.92
C TRP A 28 -5.38 5.68 -0.57
N LYS A 29 -4.51 5.16 -1.45
CA LYS A 29 -4.69 5.32 -2.90
C LYS A 29 -5.84 4.48 -3.44
N PHE A 30 -6.02 3.26 -2.95
CA PHE A 30 -7.08 2.36 -3.43
C PHE A 30 -8.49 2.93 -3.17
N PRO A 31 -8.86 3.37 -1.94
CA PRO A 31 -10.17 4.00 -1.71
C PRO A 31 -10.38 5.26 -2.56
N TRP A 32 -9.36 6.10 -2.68
CA TRP A 32 -9.42 7.26 -3.56
C TRP A 32 -9.72 6.87 -5.01
N MET A 33 -8.92 5.96 -5.58
CA MET A 33 -9.13 5.47 -6.96
C MET A 33 -10.51 4.82 -7.13
N CYS A 34 -10.97 4.07 -6.15
CA CYS A 34 -12.27 3.44 -6.13
C CYS A 34 -13.41 4.48 -6.12
N GLY A 35 -13.29 5.51 -5.28
CA GLY A 35 -14.25 6.62 -5.21
C GLY A 35 -14.37 7.37 -6.54
N GLN A 36 -13.26 7.71 -7.16
CA GLN A 36 -13.24 8.43 -8.45
C GLN A 36 -13.73 7.60 -9.63
N ASN A 37 -13.64 6.27 -9.57
CA ASN A 37 -13.93 5.38 -10.68
C ASN A 37 -15.22 4.55 -10.49
N GLY A 38 -16.16 5.03 -9.67
CA GLY A 38 -17.51 4.47 -9.57
C GLY A 38 -17.64 3.27 -8.62
N GLY A 39 -16.82 3.21 -7.57
CA GLY A 39 -17.01 2.28 -6.45
C GLY A 39 -16.86 0.82 -6.85
N GLY A 40 -17.95 0.04 -6.68
CA GLY A 40 -17.97 -1.41 -6.94
C GLY A 40 -17.57 -1.81 -8.36
N SER A 41 -17.80 -0.95 -9.34
CA SER A 41 -17.37 -1.20 -10.73
C SER A 41 -15.84 -1.24 -10.85
N PHE A 42 -15.15 -0.29 -10.24
CA PHE A 42 -13.70 -0.28 -10.18
C PHE A 42 -13.16 -1.47 -9.39
N MET A 43 -13.78 -1.79 -8.24
CA MET A 43 -13.42 -2.93 -7.41
C MET A 43 -13.45 -4.25 -8.19
N LEU A 44 -14.50 -4.48 -8.97
CA LEU A 44 -14.65 -5.68 -9.79
C LEU A 44 -13.51 -5.79 -10.82
N ILE A 45 -13.26 -4.74 -11.59
CA ILE A 45 -12.20 -4.73 -12.61
C ILE A 45 -10.82 -4.86 -11.97
N TYR A 46 -10.61 -4.22 -10.82
CA TYR A 46 -9.36 -4.34 -10.06
C TYR A 46 -9.06 -5.78 -9.65
N VAL A 47 -10.04 -6.51 -9.10
CA VAL A 47 -9.86 -7.93 -8.73
C VAL A 47 -9.55 -8.79 -9.96
N ILE A 48 -10.23 -8.55 -11.08
CA ILE A 48 -9.93 -9.23 -12.35
C ILE A 48 -8.48 -8.94 -12.78
N CYS A 49 -8.03 -7.67 -12.74
CA CYS A 49 -6.67 -7.30 -13.08
C CYS A 49 -5.63 -7.92 -12.15
N LEU A 50 -5.92 -8.04 -10.85
CA LEU A 50 -5.04 -8.74 -9.90
C LEU A 50 -4.82 -10.19 -10.29
N ILE A 51 -5.90 -10.91 -10.68
CA ILE A 51 -5.81 -12.32 -11.03
C ILE A 51 -5.15 -12.52 -12.40
N VAL A 52 -5.57 -11.74 -13.40
CA VAL A 52 -5.15 -11.95 -14.80
C VAL A 52 -3.78 -11.36 -15.10
N LEU A 53 -3.44 -10.23 -14.49
CA LEU A 53 -2.19 -9.51 -14.75
C LEU A 53 -1.24 -9.54 -13.54
N GLY A 54 -1.74 -9.25 -12.36
CA GLY A 54 -0.94 -9.13 -11.14
C GLY A 54 -0.28 -10.43 -10.74
N LEU A 55 -1.05 -11.52 -10.64
CA LEU A 55 -0.54 -12.83 -10.23
C LEU A 55 0.54 -13.38 -11.17
N PRO A 56 0.35 -13.44 -12.50
CA PRO A 56 1.41 -13.90 -13.39
C PRO A 56 2.67 -13.03 -13.32
N THR A 57 2.52 -11.70 -13.24
CA THR A 57 3.66 -10.78 -13.16
C THR A 57 4.44 -10.96 -11.87
N MET A 58 3.76 -11.14 -10.74
CA MET A 58 4.41 -11.43 -9.45
C MET A 58 5.18 -12.74 -9.47
N ILE A 59 4.60 -13.81 -10.06
CA ILE A 59 5.27 -15.10 -10.20
C ILE A 59 6.52 -14.96 -11.10
N MET A 60 6.43 -14.20 -12.19
CA MET A 60 7.58 -13.92 -13.07
C MET A 60 8.69 -13.19 -12.31
N GLU A 61 8.37 -12.13 -11.56
CA GLU A 61 9.38 -11.41 -10.78
C GLU A 61 10.02 -12.29 -9.70
N PHE A 62 9.23 -13.06 -8.97
CA PHE A 62 9.78 -14.02 -8.00
C PHE A 62 10.68 -15.06 -8.67
N SER A 63 10.31 -15.54 -9.85
CA SER A 63 11.11 -16.50 -10.60
C SER A 63 12.47 -15.93 -11.02
N VAL A 64 12.47 -14.71 -11.55
CA VAL A 64 13.68 -13.97 -11.93
C VAL A 64 14.58 -13.74 -10.70
N GLY A 65 13.99 -13.28 -9.60
CA GLY A 65 14.72 -13.05 -8.36
C GLY A 65 15.34 -14.32 -7.79
N ARG A 66 14.55 -15.42 -7.74
CA ARG A 66 15.02 -16.72 -7.26
C ARG A 66 16.13 -17.34 -8.12
N ALA A 67 16.07 -17.16 -9.43
CA ALA A 67 17.08 -17.63 -10.35
C ALA A 67 18.39 -16.81 -10.25
N ALA A 68 18.27 -15.48 -10.13
CA ALA A 68 19.42 -14.60 -10.12
C ALA A 68 20.12 -14.53 -8.75
N GLN A 69 19.37 -14.55 -7.64
CA GLN A 69 19.88 -14.39 -6.26
C GLN A 69 20.81 -13.18 -6.10
N THR A 70 20.44 -12.05 -6.71
CA THR A 70 21.18 -10.79 -6.66
C THR A 70 20.21 -9.61 -6.70
N SER A 71 20.72 -8.38 -6.58
CA SER A 71 19.87 -7.18 -6.67
C SER A 71 19.28 -7.01 -8.07
N PRO A 72 18.13 -6.31 -8.22
CA PRO A 72 17.52 -6.03 -9.52
C PRO A 72 18.46 -5.39 -10.53
N LEU A 73 19.39 -4.56 -10.07
CA LEU A 73 20.40 -3.91 -10.91
C LEU A 73 21.25 -4.90 -11.71
N TYR A 74 21.61 -6.03 -11.10
CA TYR A 74 22.51 -7.02 -11.70
C TYR A 74 21.81 -8.30 -12.17
N MET A 75 20.55 -8.55 -11.74
CA MET A 75 19.90 -9.82 -12.01
C MET A 75 19.67 -10.07 -13.50
N TYR A 76 19.26 -9.07 -14.24
CA TYR A 76 19.00 -9.21 -15.69
C TYR A 76 20.28 -9.44 -16.48
N ARG A 77 21.38 -8.76 -16.10
CA ARG A 77 22.70 -8.98 -16.68
C ARG A 77 23.21 -10.40 -16.38
N LYS A 78 23.03 -10.86 -15.15
CA LYS A 78 23.45 -12.20 -14.73
C LYS A 78 22.69 -13.29 -15.50
N LEU A 79 21.38 -13.18 -15.61
CA LEU A 79 20.54 -14.18 -16.29
C LEU A 79 20.72 -14.17 -17.81
N SER A 80 21.01 -13.03 -18.42
CA SER A 80 21.28 -12.92 -19.85
C SER A 80 22.71 -13.31 -20.23
N GLY A 81 23.57 -13.69 -19.28
CA GLY A 81 24.99 -13.94 -19.53
C GLY A 81 25.75 -12.71 -20.03
N GLY A 82 25.28 -11.51 -19.72
CA GLY A 82 25.86 -10.25 -20.18
C GLY A 82 25.50 -9.88 -21.62
N ARG A 83 24.65 -10.68 -22.28
CA ARG A 83 24.23 -10.45 -23.67
C ARG A 83 23.06 -9.45 -23.76
N GLY A 84 23.08 -8.62 -24.79
CA GLY A 84 22.00 -7.65 -25.04
C GLY A 84 21.98 -6.47 -24.07
N LYS A 85 20.90 -5.67 -24.16
CA LYS A 85 20.73 -4.44 -23.36
C LYS A 85 19.90 -4.67 -22.07
N TRP A 86 19.79 -5.91 -21.58
CA TRP A 86 18.97 -6.25 -20.42
C TRP A 86 19.44 -5.61 -19.12
N ASN A 87 20.72 -5.24 -19.03
CA ASN A 87 21.23 -4.46 -17.89
C ASN A 87 20.59 -3.05 -17.78
N LEU A 88 20.14 -2.47 -18.91
CA LEU A 88 19.41 -1.18 -18.87
C LEU A 88 18.10 -1.30 -18.06
N TRP A 89 17.42 -2.45 -18.16
CA TRP A 89 16.22 -2.67 -17.35
C TRP A 89 16.48 -2.64 -15.85
N GLY A 90 17.63 -3.19 -15.42
CA GLY A 90 18.06 -3.08 -14.02
C GLY A 90 18.24 -1.63 -13.55
N ILE A 91 18.77 -0.77 -14.43
CA ILE A 91 18.89 0.67 -14.13
C ILE A 91 17.52 1.34 -14.07
N VAL A 92 16.61 1.02 -15.00
CA VAL A 92 15.22 1.53 -14.97
C VAL A 92 14.52 1.12 -13.68
N CYS A 93 14.67 -0.14 -13.25
CA CYS A 93 14.15 -0.60 -11.96
C CYS A 93 14.72 0.21 -10.77
N LEU A 94 16.02 0.49 -10.78
CA LEU A 94 16.66 1.27 -9.72
C LEU A 94 16.10 2.70 -9.66
N ILE A 95 16.01 3.38 -10.81
CA ILE A 95 15.47 4.75 -10.91
C ILE A 95 14.00 4.76 -10.44
N GLY A 96 13.19 3.79 -10.89
CA GLY A 96 11.80 3.66 -10.48
C GLY A 96 11.63 3.47 -8.98
N ASN A 97 12.47 2.62 -8.36
CA ASN A 97 12.44 2.43 -6.91
C ASN A 97 12.89 3.69 -6.14
N ILE A 98 13.89 4.43 -6.63
CA ILE A 98 14.31 5.69 -6.01
C ILE A 98 13.17 6.72 -6.07
N ALA A 99 12.51 6.88 -7.22
CA ALA A 99 11.36 7.78 -7.37
C ALA A 99 10.19 7.37 -6.45
N LEU A 100 9.94 6.06 -6.33
CA LEU A 100 8.91 5.52 -5.46
C LEU A 100 9.22 5.81 -3.98
N ILE A 101 10.45 5.59 -3.53
CA ILE A 101 10.86 5.88 -2.15
C ILE A 101 10.72 7.37 -1.85
N ALA A 102 11.10 8.25 -2.78
CA ALA A 102 10.94 9.70 -2.61
C ALA A 102 9.47 10.08 -2.42
N PHE A 103 8.57 9.54 -3.23
CA PHE A 103 7.13 9.73 -3.08
C PHE A 103 6.60 9.20 -1.74
N TYR A 104 6.93 7.95 -1.39
CA TYR A 104 6.46 7.35 -0.14
C TYR A 104 7.00 8.05 1.10
N ALA A 105 8.23 8.56 1.07
CA ALA A 105 8.81 9.30 2.20
C ALA A 105 8.00 10.57 2.51
N VAL A 106 7.57 11.31 1.47
CA VAL A 106 6.73 12.51 1.64
C VAL A 106 5.37 12.12 2.22
N VAL A 107 4.68 11.16 1.62
CA VAL A 107 3.35 10.71 2.08
C VAL A 107 3.41 10.14 3.51
N SER A 108 4.46 9.39 3.84
CA SER A 108 4.66 8.88 5.19
C SER A 108 4.89 10.01 6.20
N GLY A 109 5.56 11.09 5.78
CA GLY A 109 5.70 12.31 6.57
C GLY A 109 4.35 12.96 6.88
N TRP A 110 3.43 13.02 5.91
CA TRP A 110 2.06 13.52 6.13
C TRP A 110 1.28 12.66 7.12
N ILE A 111 1.34 11.35 6.98
CA ILE A 111 0.68 10.42 7.90
C ILE A 111 1.25 10.56 9.31
N LEU A 112 2.58 10.66 9.45
CA LEU A 112 3.23 10.86 10.73
C LEU A 112 2.84 12.21 11.38
N TYR A 113 2.73 13.28 10.58
CA TYR A 113 2.23 14.56 11.07
C TYR A 113 0.83 14.45 11.65
N TYR A 114 -0.12 13.84 10.92
CA TYR A 114 -1.46 13.61 11.41
C TYR A 114 -1.48 12.75 12.67
N PHE A 115 -0.70 11.68 12.69
CA PHE A 115 -0.58 10.82 13.87
C PHE A 115 -0.15 11.60 15.12
N VAL A 116 0.88 12.44 14.99
CA VAL A 116 1.35 13.30 16.10
C VAL A 116 0.28 14.30 16.52
N LYS A 117 -0.41 14.93 15.57
CA LYS A 117 -1.50 15.87 15.84
C LYS A 117 -2.65 15.23 16.60
N PHE A 118 -3.06 14.02 16.21
CA PHE A 118 -4.10 13.28 16.94
C PHE A 118 -3.66 12.88 18.34
N LEU A 119 -2.43 12.43 18.51
CA LEU A 119 -1.89 12.10 19.83
C LEU A 119 -1.82 13.30 20.78
N THR A 120 -1.52 14.48 20.25
CA THR A 120 -1.39 15.72 21.04
C THR A 120 -2.70 16.47 21.23
N GLY A 121 -3.81 15.99 20.65
CA GLY A 121 -5.12 16.65 20.70
C GLY A 121 -5.20 17.96 19.92
N GLN A 122 -4.20 18.27 19.10
CA GLN A 122 -4.13 19.49 18.30
C GLN A 122 -4.75 19.33 16.89
N ASN A 123 -5.90 18.70 16.83
CA ASN A 123 -6.54 18.31 15.56
C ASN A 123 -7.53 19.36 14.99
N GLN A 124 -7.63 20.56 15.59
CA GLN A 124 -8.68 21.52 15.24
C GLN A 124 -8.33 22.54 14.16
N ASP A 125 -7.04 22.71 13.76
CA ASP A 125 -6.63 23.89 12.98
C ASP A 125 -5.91 23.63 11.66
N PHE A 126 -5.74 22.39 11.19
CA PHE A 126 -4.92 22.12 10.02
C PHE A 126 -5.58 21.13 9.03
N GLY A 127 -6.38 21.68 8.10
CA GLY A 127 -6.81 20.93 6.92
C GLY A 127 -5.64 20.45 6.06
N PHE A 128 -5.87 19.39 5.29
CA PHE A 128 -4.87 18.76 4.42
C PHE A 128 -4.17 19.77 3.50
N GLU A 129 -4.91 20.68 2.86
CA GLU A 129 -4.36 21.69 1.95
C GLU A 129 -3.36 22.62 2.66
N LYS A 130 -3.67 23.04 3.88
CA LYS A 130 -2.76 23.92 4.64
C LYS A 130 -1.48 23.20 5.04
N MET A 131 -1.58 21.91 5.36
CA MET A 131 -0.42 21.08 5.67
C MET A 131 0.51 20.95 4.46
N ILE A 132 -0.01 20.56 3.29
CA ILE A 132 0.83 20.34 2.10
C ILE A 132 1.45 21.61 1.56
N THR A 133 0.86 22.76 1.82
CA THR A 133 1.38 24.08 1.42
C THR A 133 2.35 24.70 2.42
N THR A 134 2.58 24.06 3.59
CA THR A 134 3.51 24.55 4.61
C THR A 134 4.87 23.84 4.51
N PRO A 135 5.92 24.47 3.90
CA PRO A 135 7.19 23.79 3.63
C PRO A 135 7.91 23.28 4.88
N SER A 136 7.88 24.04 5.98
CA SER A 136 8.54 23.65 7.24
C SER A 136 7.97 22.37 7.81
N VAL A 137 6.65 22.18 7.77
CA VAL A 137 5.99 20.95 8.22
C VAL A 137 6.41 19.79 7.34
N ASN A 138 6.32 19.94 6.01
CA ASN A 138 6.68 18.90 5.06
C ASN A 138 8.13 18.44 5.22
N VAL A 139 9.08 19.37 5.27
CA VAL A 139 10.51 19.04 5.40
C VAL A 139 10.80 18.38 6.75
N THR A 140 10.24 18.90 7.85
CA THR A 140 10.49 18.35 9.19
C THR A 140 10.01 16.91 9.27
N TYR A 141 8.76 16.62 8.89
CA TYR A 141 8.20 15.28 9.00
C TYR A 141 8.79 14.31 7.96
N LEU A 142 9.20 14.79 6.79
CA LEU A 142 9.99 14.02 5.83
C LEU A 142 11.31 13.55 6.45
N LEU A 143 12.08 14.48 7.07
CA LEU A 143 13.36 14.14 7.70
C LEU A 143 13.19 13.18 8.87
N VAL A 144 12.17 13.37 9.71
CA VAL A 144 11.87 12.46 10.81
C VAL A 144 11.52 11.05 10.27
N THR A 145 10.70 10.97 9.22
CA THR A 145 10.36 9.69 8.58
C THR A 145 11.57 8.99 8.00
N LEU A 146 12.44 9.73 7.31
CA LEU A 146 13.69 9.18 6.77
C LEU A 146 14.62 8.70 7.89
N LEU A 147 14.73 9.44 9.00
CA LEU A 147 15.51 9.04 10.16
C LEU A 147 14.99 7.72 10.76
N ILE A 148 13.68 7.61 10.97
CA ILE A 148 13.05 6.38 11.46
C ILE A 148 13.31 5.20 10.51
N ALA A 149 13.14 5.42 9.21
CA ALA A 149 13.40 4.40 8.20
C ALA A 149 14.88 3.96 8.22
N PHE A 150 15.80 4.90 8.34
CA PHE A 150 17.24 4.62 8.41
C PHE A 150 17.60 3.79 9.64
N VAL A 151 17.03 4.12 10.81
CA VAL A 151 17.22 3.36 12.05
C VAL A 151 16.71 1.92 11.87
N ILE A 152 15.50 1.74 11.32
CA ILE A 152 14.93 0.40 11.09
C ILE A 152 15.79 -0.42 10.11
N LEU A 153 16.25 0.20 9.03
CA LEU A 153 17.06 -0.45 8.01
C LEU A 153 18.50 -0.75 8.45
N SER A 154 18.98 -0.14 9.54
CA SER A 154 20.31 -0.45 10.11
C SER A 154 20.33 -1.78 10.86
N PHE A 155 19.19 -2.38 11.17
CA PHE A 155 19.13 -3.70 11.79
C PHE A 155 19.28 -4.81 10.74
N HIS A 156 19.76 -5.98 11.17
CA HIS A 156 19.88 -7.17 10.31
C HIS A 156 18.51 -7.64 9.78
N LEU A 157 18.49 -8.27 8.60
CA LEU A 157 17.28 -8.71 7.91
C LEU A 157 16.36 -9.55 8.80
N GLN A 158 16.88 -10.61 9.43
CA GLN A 158 16.08 -11.52 10.25
C GLN A 158 15.72 -10.94 11.63
N GLY A 159 16.69 -10.36 12.33
CA GLY A 159 16.50 -9.84 13.69
C GLY A 159 15.79 -8.50 13.76
N GLY A 160 15.89 -7.70 12.69
CA GLY A 160 15.34 -6.35 12.60
C GLY A 160 14.14 -6.28 11.67
N LEU A 161 14.39 -6.19 10.37
CA LEU A 161 13.34 -5.90 9.39
C LEU A 161 12.20 -6.93 9.41
N GLU A 162 12.49 -8.24 9.39
CA GLU A 162 11.48 -9.30 9.42
C GLU A 162 10.65 -9.23 10.71
N ARG A 163 11.31 -9.05 11.86
CA ARG A 163 10.63 -8.99 13.16
C ARG A 163 9.73 -7.76 13.27
N ILE A 164 10.24 -6.58 12.94
CA ILE A 164 9.48 -5.32 13.03
C ILE A 164 8.28 -5.36 12.09
N THR A 165 8.49 -5.74 10.82
CA THR A 165 7.41 -5.83 9.83
C THR A 165 6.31 -6.80 10.27
N LYS A 166 6.68 -7.95 10.84
CA LYS A 166 5.71 -8.93 11.34
C LYS A 166 4.79 -8.34 12.42
N TYR A 167 5.34 -7.63 13.40
CA TYR A 167 4.53 -6.99 14.44
C TYR A 167 3.69 -5.84 13.90
N MET A 168 4.29 -4.98 13.05
CA MET A 168 3.57 -3.84 12.45
C MET A 168 2.42 -4.31 11.57
N MET A 169 2.61 -5.33 10.73
CA MET A 169 1.57 -5.88 9.88
C MET A 169 0.44 -6.53 10.68
N SER A 170 0.79 -7.28 11.74
CA SER A 170 -0.22 -7.87 12.62
C SER A 170 -1.04 -6.79 13.34
N ALA A 171 -0.39 -5.75 13.85
CA ALA A 171 -1.06 -4.63 14.49
C ALA A 171 -1.96 -3.85 13.51
N LEU A 172 -1.48 -3.63 12.27
CA LEU A 172 -2.26 -2.98 11.22
C LEU A 172 -3.54 -3.76 10.91
N ILE A 173 -3.44 -5.07 10.70
CA ILE A 173 -4.60 -5.92 10.38
C ILE A 173 -5.62 -5.90 11.53
N VAL A 174 -5.17 -6.05 12.78
CA VAL A 174 -6.05 -6.00 13.95
C VAL A 174 -6.75 -4.64 14.05
N LEU A 175 -6.00 -3.54 13.91
CA LEU A 175 -6.56 -2.19 13.95
C LEU A 175 -7.60 -1.98 12.84
N MET A 176 -7.30 -2.41 11.62
CA MET A 176 -8.23 -2.28 10.50
C MET A 176 -9.49 -3.11 10.69
N LEU A 177 -9.39 -4.32 11.26
CA LEU A 177 -10.58 -5.13 11.59
C LEU A 177 -11.46 -4.44 12.64
N VAL A 178 -10.87 -3.87 13.70
CA VAL A 178 -11.61 -3.11 14.71
C VAL A 178 -12.32 -1.91 14.09
N LEU A 179 -11.63 -1.16 13.22
CA LEU A 179 -12.21 -0.01 12.52
C LEU A 179 -13.32 -0.44 11.54
N ALA A 180 -13.16 -1.57 10.84
CA ALA A 180 -14.19 -2.10 9.94
C ALA A 180 -15.44 -2.49 10.71
N VAL A 181 -15.31 -3.17 11.86
CA VAL A 181 -16.46 -3.49 12.73
C VAL A 181 -17.16 -2.21 13.20
N HIS A 182 -16.39 -1.21 13.64
CA HIS A 182 -16.97 0.09 14.00
C HIS A 182 -17.66 0.77 12.82
N SER A 183 -17.15 0.63 11.61
CA SER A 183 -17.71 1.25 10.42
C SER A 183 -19.14 0.77 10.10
N PHE A 184 -19.44 -0.50 10.41
CA PHE A 184 -20.82 -1.02 10.26
C PHE A 184 -21.85 -0.38 11.20
N THR A 185 -21.41 0.26 12.27
CA THR A 185 -22.31 0.98 13.22
C THR A 185 -22.63 2.41 12.80
N LEU A 186 -22.01 2.90 11.74
CA LEU A 186 -22.18 4.26 11.26
C LEU A 186 -23.52 4.42 10.52
N PRO A 187 -24.22 5.58 10.64
CA PRO A 187 -25.50 5.83 9.97
C PRO A 187 -25.44 5.68 8.45
N GLY A 188 -24.34 6.10 7.81
CA GLY A 188 -24.11 5.99 6.36
C GLY A 188 -23.58 4.63 5.89
N ALA A 189 -23.52 3.61 6.77
CA ALA A 189 -22.93 2.33 6.43
C ALA A 189 -23.61 1.63 5.24
N GLY A 190 -24.93 1.63 5.20
CA GLY A 190 -25.70 1.00 4.12
C GLY A 190 -25.41 1.60 2.75
N GLU A 191 -25.44 2.94 2.66
CA GLU A 191 -25.18 3.66 1.41
C GLU A 191 -23.72 3.54 0.98
N GLY A 192 -22.78 3.70 1.92
CA GLY A 192 -21.35 3.58 1.66
C GLY A 192 -20.95 2.19 1.17
N LEU A 193 -21.47 1.13 1.80
CA LEU A 193 -21.22 -0.25 1.38
C LEU A 193 -21.89 -0.59 0.04
N SER A 194 -23.09 -0.07 -0.21
CA SER A 194 -23.77 -0.22 -1.49
C SER A 194 -22.96 0.41 -2.62
N PHE A 195 -22.48 1.64 -2.44
CA PHE A 195 -21.59 2.30 -3.40
C PHE A 195 -20.32 1.49 -3.66
N TYR A 196 -19.71 0.95 -2.61
CA TYR A 196 -18.42 0.29 -2.68
C TYR A 196 -18.45 -1.12 -3.24
N LEU A 197 -19.51 -1.89 -2.90
CA LEU A 197 -19.57 -3.32 -3.22
C LEU A 197 -20.46 -3.66 -4.42
N ILE A 198 -21.43 -2.80 -4.75
CA ILE A 198 -22.37 -3.09 -5.85
C ILE A 198 -21.81 -2.51 -7.16
N PRO A 199 -21.46 -3.35 -8.15
CA PRO A 199 -20.98 -2.88 -9.43
C PRO A 199 -22.10 -2.34 -10.30
N HIS A 200 -21.89 -1.16 -10.87
CA HIS A 200 -22.75 -0.58 -11.90
C HIS A 200 -22.05 -0.69 -13.26
N PHE A 201 -22.41 -1.66 -14.07
CA PHE A 201 -21.72 -1.97 -15.33
C PHE A 201 -21.70 -0.80 -16.30
N SER A 202 -22.69 0.08 -16.27
CA SER A 202 -22.72 1.31 -17.07
C SER A 202 -21.59 2.31 -16.76
N LYS A 203 -20.95 2.20 -15.60
CA LYS A 203 -19.81 3.04 -15.20
C LYS A 203 -18.47 2.47 -15.61
N ILE A 204 -18.42 1.28 -16.22
CA ILE A 204 -17.17 0.66 -16.68
C ILE A 204 -16.78 1.30 -18.02
N THR A 205 -15.81 2.19 -17.95
CA THR A 205 -15.21 2.86 -19.12
C THR A 205 -13.77 2.39 -19.32
N GLY A 206 -13.18 2.70 -20.48
CA GLY A 206 -11.77 2.40 -20.74
C GLY A 206 -10.84 3.03 -19.69
N SER A 207 -11.15 4.22 -19.18
CA SER A 207 -10.39 4.87 -18.11
C SER A 207 -10.45 4.11 -16.78
N VAL A 208 -11.61 3.56 -16.43
CA VAL A 208 -11.78 2.72 -15.24
C VAL A 208 -10.94 1.46 -15.33
N VAL A 209 -10.92 0.80 -16.50
CA VAL A 209 -10.09 -0.40 -16.73
C VAL A 209 -8.60 -0.07 -16.61
N VAL A 210 -8.13 1.01 -17.25
CA VAL A 210 -6.72 1.45 -17.15
C VAL A 210 -6.38 1.84 -15.71
N GLY A 211 -7.27 2.55 -15.02
CA GLY A 211 -7.10 2.92 -13.62
C GLY A 211 -6.97 1.70 -12.70
N ALA A 212 -7.83 0.69 -12.90
CA ALA A 212 -7.82 -0.55 -12.13
C ALA A 212 -6.56 -1.38 -12.42
N MET A 213 -6.14 -1.46 -13.67
CA MET A 213 -4.89 -2.11 -14.07
C MET A 213 -3.68 -1.43 -13.40
N ASN A 214 -3.58 -0.11 -13.49
CA ASN A 214 -2.51 0.65 -12.86
C ASN A 214 -2.50 0.45 -11.35
N GLN A 215 -3.68 0.41 -10.71
CA GLN A 215 -3.78 0.16 -9.27
C GLN A 215 -3.33 -1.26 -8.93
N ALA A 216 -3.67 -2.27 -9.73
CA ALA A 216 -3.25 -3.65 -9.51
C ALA A 216 -1.71 -3.82 -9.56
N PHE A 217 -1.03 -3.18 -10.52
CA PHE A 217 0.43 -3.18 -10.58
C PHE A 217 1.06 -2.39 -9.43
N PHE A 218 0.48 -1.24 -9.09
CA PHE A 218 0.99 -0.38 -8.04
C PHE A 218 0.91 -1.06 -6.67
N THR A 219 -0.25 -1.65 -6.32
CA THR A 219 -0.47 -2.25 -5.00
C THR A 219 0.45 -3.47 -4.79
N LEU A 220 0.64 -4.29 -5.81
CA LEU A 220 1.50 -5.46 -5.74
C LEU A 220 3.00 -5.14 -5.84
N SER A 221 3.37 -3.87 -6.04
CA SER A 221 4.76 -3.42 -6.22
C SER A 221 5.50 -4.21 -7.31
N VAL A 222 4.80 -4.61 -8.38
CA VAL A 222 5.36 -5.33 -9.51
C VAL A 222 5.70 -4.40 -10.68
N GLY A 223 6.58 -4.85 -11.57
CA GLY A 223 7.05 -4.09 -12.73
C GLY A 223 8.37 -3.36 -12.52
N MET A 224 8.82 -3.19 -11.28
CA MET A 224 10.07 -2.47 -10.95
C MET A 224 11.11 -3.35 -10.25
N GLY A 225 10.95 -4.67 -10.28
CA GLY A 225 11.86 -5.62 -9.64
C GLY A 225 11.77 -5.64 -8.09
N GLY A 226 10.78 -5.01 -7.50
CA GLY A 226 10.54 -5.02 -6.05
C GLY A 226 10.30 -6.45 -5.55
N MET A 227 9.35 -7.15 -6.16
CA MET A 227 9.07 -8.54 -5.82
C MET A 227 10.23 -9.49 -6.21
N ALA A 228 11.05 -9.13 -7.19
CA ALA A 228 12.23 -9.91 -7.52
C ALA A 228 13.29 -9.90 -6.40
N ILE A 229 13.39 -8.83 -5.62
CA ILE A 229 14.23 -8.78 -4.42
C ILE A 229 13.77 -9.88 -3.44
N PHE A 230 12.49 -9.93 -3.13
CA PHE A 230 11.93 -10.93 -2.22
C PHE A 230 12.05 -12.34 -2.81
N GLY A 231 11.81 -12.50 -4.10
CA GLY A 231 12.03 -13.76 -4.82
C GLY A 231 13.44 -14.32 -4.65
N SER A 232 14.45 -13.45 -4.52
CA SER A 232 15.83 -13.86 -4.30
C SER A 232 16.11 -14.48 -2.92
N TYR A 233 15.19 -14.32 -1.97
CA TYR A 233 15.25 -14.94 -0.64
C TYR A 233 14.39 -16.21 -0.53
N VAL A 234 13.60 -16.55 -1.57
CA VAL A 234 12.76 -17.74 -1.58
C VAL A 234 13.57 -18.98 -1.92
N GLY A 235 13.52 -19.99 -1.05
CA GLY A 235 14.14 -21.29 -1.28
C GLY A 235 13.49 -22.04 -2.46
N LYS A 236 14.24 -23.01 -3.01
CA LYS A 236 13.76 -23.87 -4.11
C LYS A 236 12.66 -24.84 -3.68
N ASP A 237 12.55 -25.09 -2.39
CA ASP A 237 11.54 -25.93 -1.73
C ASP A 237 10.15 -25.32 -1.69
N ARG A 238 10.01 -24.04 -2.04
CA ARG A 238 8.74 -23.30 -1.96
C ARG A 238 8.11 -23.07 -3.32
N SER A 239 6.76 -23.19 -3.36
CA SER A 239 5.97 -22.87 -4.54
C SER A 239 5.83 -21.35 -4.68
N LEU A 240 6.36 -20.78 -5.77
CA LEU A 240 6.20 -19.34 -6.06
C LEU A 240 4.74 -18.96 -6.26
N MET A 241 3.97 -19.83 -6.92
CA MET A 241 2.55 -19.59 -7.11
C MET A 241 1.80 -19.54 -5.77
N GLY A 242 2.09 -20.49 -4.86
CA GLY A 242 1.46 -20.50 -3.53
C GLY A 242 1.80 -19.25 -2.71
N GLU A 243 3.07 -18.84 -2.71
CA GLU A 243 3.48 -17.62 -1.99
C GLU A 243 2.86 -16.36 -2.62
N SER A 244 2.81 -16.26 -3.95
CA SER A 244 2.17 -15.14 -4.65
C SER A 244 0.68 -15.02 -4.32
N ILE A 245 -0.05 -16.14 -4.31
CA ILE A 245 -1.47 -16.16 -3.97
C ILE A 245 -1.69 -15.66 -2.53
N HIS A 246 -0.89 -16.11 -1.56
CA HIS A 246 -1.03 -15.66 -0.18
C HIS A 246 -0.78 -14.14 -0.03
N ILE A 247 0.21 -13.61 -0.73
CA ILE A 247 0.52 -12.18 -0.71
C ILE A 247 -0.63 -11.39 -1.33
N ILE A 248 -1.14 -11.80 -2.50
CA ILE A 248 -2.24 -11.13 -3.19
C ILE A 248 -3.53 -11.16 -2.34
N ILE A 249 -3.83 -12.29 -1.71
CA ILE A 249 -5.00 -12.39 -0.82
C ILE A 249 -4.87 -11.41 0.34
N LEU A 250 -3.71 -11.34 0.97
CA LEU A 250 -3.47 -10.45 2.10
C LEU A 250 -3.54 -8.97 1.68
N ASP A 251 -2.93 -8.64 0.55
CA ASP A 251 -2.97 -7.29 -0.06
C ASP A 251 -4.40 -6.86 -0.38
N THR A 252 -5.14 -7.72 -1.08
CA THR A 252 -6.53 -7.47 -1.45
C THR A 252 -7.42 -7.34 -0.22
N LEU A 253 -7.24 -8.19 0.79
CA LEU A 253 -8.00 -8.13 2.03
C LEU A 253 -7.86 -6.76 2.71
N VAL A 254 -6.64 -6.24 2.80
CA VAL A 254 -6.38 -4.92 3.39
C VAL A 254 -7.01 -3.81 2.55
N ALA A 255 -6.92 -3.86 1.22
CA ALA A 255 -7.56 -2.89 0.34
C ALA A 255 -9.10 -2.91 0.50
N VAL A 256 -9.70 -4.11 0.56
CA VAL A 256 -11.15 -4.27 0.77
C VAL A 256 -11.57 -3.71 2.11
N ILE A 257 -10.86 -4.03 3.18
CA ILE A 257 -11.16 -3.53 4.53
C ILE A 257 -11.03 -1.99 4.57
N ALA A 258 -10.03 -1.42 3.90
CA ALA A 258 -9.86 0.03 3.82
C ALA A 258 -11.09 0.71 3.20
N GLY A 259 -11.64 0.16 2.12
CA GLY A 259 -12.88 0.65 1.53
C GLY A 259 -14.09 0.51 2.46
N ILE A 260 -14.21 -0.62 3.18
CA ILE A 260 -15.27 -0.83 4.19
C ILE A 260 -15.19 0.21 5.32
N ILE A 261 -13.99 0.70 5.67
CA ILE A 261 -13.81 1.73 6.69
C ILE A 261 -14.16 3.11 6.13
N ILE A 262 -13.66 3.43 4.94
CA ILE A 262 -13.68 4.80 4.40
C ILE A 262 -15.05 5.17 3.84
N PHE A 263 -15.67 4.33 3.00
CA PHE A 263 -16.92 4.71 2.34
C PHE A 263 -18.09 4.92 3.30
N PRO A 264 -18.37 4.05 4.29
CA PRO A 264 -19.39 4.37 5.30
C PRO A 264 -19.12 5.68 6.05
N ALA A 265 -17.87 5.98 6.33
CA ALA A 265 -17.50 7.24 6.98
C ALA A 265 -17.74 8.45 6.05
N CYS A 266 -17.42 8.34 4.76
CA CYS A 266 -17.71 9.40 3.79
C CYS A 266 -19.22 9.74 3.75
N PHE A 267 -20.07 8.74 3.64
CA PHE A 267 -21.54 8.95 3.62
C PHE A 267 -22.11 9.42 4.98
N THR A 268 -21.46 9.06 6.08
CA THR A 268 -21.85 9.51 7.43
C THR A 268 -21.48 10.98 7.68
N TYR A 269 -20.29 11.39 7.22
CA TYR A 269 -19.74 12.73 7.49
C TYR A 269 -19.86 13.69 6.32
N ASP A 270 -20.57 13.29 5.26
CA ASP A 270 -20.79 14.10 4.05
C ASP A 270 -19.49 14.57 3.40
N VAL A 271 -18.58 13.61 3.22
CA VAL A 271 -17.32 13.78 2.48
C VAL A 271 -17.51 13.25 1.06
N GLU A 272 -17.17 14.06 0.07
CA GLU A 272 -17.23 13.61 -1.33
C GLU A 272 -16.30 12.42 -1.59
N VAL A 273 -16.85 11.32 -2.07
CA VAL A 273 -16.06 10.11 -2.41
C VAL A 273 -15.04 10.37 -3.52
N THR A 274 -15.21 11.45 -4.29
CA THR A 274 -14.32 11.90 -5.38
C THR A 274 -13.27 12.90 -4.92
N ALA A 275 -13.14 13.19 -3.62
CA ALA A 275 -12.20 14.18 -3.08
C ALA A 275 -10.72 13.94 -3.43
N GLY A 276 -10.40 12.76 -3.99
CA GLY A 276 -9.04 12.46 -4.44
C GLY A 276 -8.07 12.14 -3.30
N PRO A 277 -6.82 12.63 -3.37
CA PRO A 277 -5.80 12.31 -2.36
C PRO A 277 -6.16 12.76 -0.94
N SER A 278 -6.99 13.78 -0.78
CA SER A 278 -7.43 14.27 0.53
C SER A 278 -8.48 13.40 1.20
N LEU A 279 -9.12 12.46 0.46
CA LEU A 279 -10.26 11.66 0.93
C LEU A 279 -10.07 11.07 2.33
N LEU A 280 -8.93 10.43 2.59
CA LEU A 280 -8.64 9.85 3.89
C LEU A 280 -8.54 10.93 4.98
N PHE A 281 -7.80 11.99 4.71
CA PHE A 281 -7.51 13.05 5.67
C PHE A 281 -8.76 13.87 5.99
N ASP A 282 -9.55 14.23 4.97
CA ASP A 282 -10.82 14.97 5.13
C ASP A 282 -11.86 14.15 5.90
N THR A 283 -11.92 12.84 5.67
CA THR A 283 -12.82 11.95 6.41
C THR A 283 -12.46 11.89 7.88
N ILE A 284 -11.17 11.83 8.21
CA ILE A 284 -10.67 11.81 9.59
C ILE A 284 -10.90 13.17 10.27
N ASP A 285 -10.64 14.28 9.57
CA ASP A 285 -10.76 15.62 10.09
C ASP A 285 -12.22 15.97 10.42
N ARG A 286 -13.16 15.71 9.53
CA ARG A 286 -14.62 15.93 9.77
C ARG A 286 -15.15 15.05 10.91
N LYS A 287 -14.68 13.82 11.04
CA LYS A 287 -15.01 12.95 12.18
C LYS A 287 -14.56 13.57 13.50
N SER A 288 -13.35 14.08 13.59
CA SER A 288 -12.81 14.68 14.80
C SER A 288 -13.54 15.98 15.17
N THR A 289 -13.89 16.80 14.20
CA THR A 289 -14.62 18.06 14.40
C THR A 289 -16.03 17.83 14.93
N ARG A 290 -16.77 16.81 14.42
CA ARG A 290 -18.10 16.46 14.94
C ARG A 290 -18.05 15.86 16.34
N LEU A 291 -17.07 15.05 16.67
CA LEU A 291 -16.91 14.51 18.01
C LEU A 291 -16.66 15.61 19.05
N ASN A 292 -15.87 16.63 18.69
CA ASN A 292 -15.61 17.77 19.57
C ASN A 292 -16.80 18.72 19.71
N SER A 293 -17.65 18.85 18.69
CA SER A 293 -18.85 19.68 18.74
C SER A 293 -20.03 19.04 19.51
N SER A 294 -19.98 17.72 19.75
CA SER A 294 -21.00 16.98 20.51
C SER A 294 -20.77 16.97 22.03
N HIS A 295 -19.64 17.50 22.50
CA HIS A 295 -19.42 17.77 23.93
C HIS A 295 -19.90 19.19 24.23
N PRO A 296 -21.05 19.39 24.95
CA PRO A 296 -21.47 20.72 25.39
C PRO A 296 -20.40 21.25 26.37
N LYS A 297 -20.02 22.53 26.16
CA LYS A 297 -19.19 23.28 27.10
C LYS A 297 -19.95 23.53 28.40
#